data_49dc6a86fca30b62f02b715201dcbb61
#
_entry.id   49dc6a86fca30b62f02b715201dcbb61
#
_cell.length_a   1.000
_cell.length_b   1.000
_cell.length_c   1.000
_cell.angle_alpha   90.00
_cell.angle_beta   90.00
_cell.angle_gamma   90.00
#
_symmetry.space_group_name_H-M   'P 1'
#
loop_
_entity.id
_entity.type
_entity.pdbx_description
1 polymer ?
#
loop_
_entity_poly.entity_id
_entity_poly.type
_entity_poly.pdbx_seq_one_letter_code
_entity_poly.pdbx_strand_id
1 'polypeptide(L)'
;MAGREVSGPGAAHHDLFRGRPWVITPLDPAASATEGTSPVELVTQLALLVGAMPVRMTPEQHDAAVAVVSHAPHLVSALVAGRLRDAAGHEVRLAGGGVRDITRVAASDPGMWREILSANALAVRGVLADVRADLDAAITALDTPGAPDLDRVEALLHAGVAGRGRLPGKHGLGHEEFVGVPVEHADPPGQLAGLISDVGEVGVKVKGAEQRRLVAKHAVNGQTNQPAKGSAYPVEMGAVLIHIGID
;
A
#
# COMPACT_ATOMS: atom_id res chain seq x y z
N MET A 1 11.39 -1.62 -6.29
CA MET A 1 11.30 -3.06 -5.96
C MET A 1 10.15 -3.67 -6.74
N ALA A 2 10.46 -4.43 -7.78
CA ALA A 2 9.49 -4.98 -8.74
C ALA A 2 9.34 -6.52 -8.61
N GLY A 3 9.76 -7.09 -7.48
CA GLY A 3 9.72 -8.54 -7.27
C GLY A 3 8.30 -9.07 -7.07
N ARG A 4 8.09 -10.30 -7.52
CA ARG A 4 6.96 -11.16 -7.14
C ARG A 4 7.47 -12.31 -6.25
N GLU A 5 6.55 -13.02 -5.65
CA GLU A 5 6.86 -14.19 -4.78
C GLU A 5 7.40 -15.39 -5.56
N VAL A 6 7.26 -15.37 -6.89
CA VAL A 6 7.74 -16.39 -7.82
C VAL A 6 8.97 -15.86 -8.55
N SER A 7 10.05 -16.64 -8.60
CA SER A 7 11.29 -16.31 -9.30
C SER A 7 11.39 -17.04 -10.66
N GLY A 8 12.31 -16.57 -11.51
CA GLY A 8 12.61 -17.16 -12.80
C GLY A 8 11.81 -16.61 -13.98
N PRO A 9 12.08 -17.08 -15.22
CA PRO A 9 11.48 -16.53 -16.43
C PRO A 9 9.95 -16.61 -16.47
N GLY A 10 9.34 -17.59 -15.82
CA GLY A 10 7.89 -17.74 -15.72
C GLY A 10 7.20 -16.67 -14.86
N ALA A 11 7.96 -15.90 -14.08
CA ALA A 11 7.46 -14.76 -13.31
C ALA A 11 7.49 -13.45 -14.09
N ALA A 12 8.04 -13.43 -15.30
CA ALA A 12 8.11 -12.25 -16.14
C ALA A 12 6.70 -11.78 -16.56
N HIS A 13 6.48 -10.46 -16.50
CA HIS A 13 5.23 -9.83 -16.89
C HIS A 13 5.56 -8.53 -17.63
N HIS A 14 4.81 -8.20 -18.69
CA HIS A 14 5.08 -7.01 -19.50
C HIS A 14 4.98 -5.69 -18.72
N ASP A 15 4.19 -5.66 -17.64
CA ASP A 15 3.96 -4.49 -16.78
C ASP A 15 4.71 -4.56 -15.43
N LEU A 16 5.68 -5.48 -15.28
CA LEU A 16 6.36 -5.75 -14.01
C LEU A 16 6.95 -4.49 -13.37
N PHE A 17 7.47 -3.57 -14.16
CA PHE A 17 8.13 -2.34 -13.72
C PHE A 17 7.19 -1.13 -13.67
N ARG A 18 6.01 -1.22 -14.27
CA ARG A 18 5.10 -0.08 -14.43
C ARG A 18 4.70 0.49 -13.06
N GLY A 19 4.95 1.80 -12.87
CA GLY A 19 4.70 2.52 -11.62
C GLY A 19 5.54 2.05 -10.42
N ARG A 20 6.61 1.26 -10.66
CA ARG A 20 7.50 0.78 -9.60
C ARG A 20 8.73 1.67 -9.45
N PRO A 21 9.20 1.93 -8.22
CA PRO A 21 10.46 2.64 -8.02
C PRO A 21 11.62 1.84 -8.63
N TRP A 22 12.40 2.50 -9.46
CA TRP A 22 13.66 2.01 -10.00
C TRP A 22 14.79 2.86 -9.44
N VAL A 23 15.49 2.32 -8.46
CA VAL A 23 16.56 3.06 -7.79
C VAL A 23 17.81 3.08 -8.66
N ILE A 24 18.43 4.25 -8.78
CA ILE A 24 19.68 4.49 -9.49
C ILE A 24 20.69 5.06 -8.48
N THR A 25 21.76 4.30 -8.24
CA THR A 25 22.81 4.65 -7.30
C THR A 25 24.12 4.88 -8.06
N PRO A 26 24.42 6.11 -8.53
CA PRO A 26 25.67 6.41 -9.19
C PRO A 26 26.85 6.18 -8.23
N LEU A 27 27.91 5.51 -8.70
CA LEU A 27 29.15 5.34 -7.92
C LEU A 27 29.91 6.66 -7.77
N ASP A 28 29.82 7.52 -8.79
CA ASP A 28 30.32 8.90 -8.74
C ASP A 28 29.18 9.86 -9.06
N PRO A 29 28.63 10.58 -8.06
CA PRO A 29 27.59 11.58 -8.28
C PRO A 29 28.01 12.74 -9.20
N ALA A 30 29.33 12.99 -9.34
CA ALA A 30 29.89 14.05 -10.13
C ALA A 30 30.32 13.57 -11.55
N ALA A 31 30.25 12.27 -11.86
CA ALA A 31 30.55 11.73 -13.18
C ALA A 31 29.59 12.33 -14.22
N SER A 32 29.98 13.45 -14.79
CA SER A 32 29.38 14.05 -15.97
C SER A 32 29.95 13.39 -17.20
N ALA A 33 29.13 13.09 -18.20
CA ALA A 33 29.59 12.63 -19.49
C ALA A 33 30.50 13.72 -20.11
N THR A 34 31.72 13.37 -20.39
CA THR A 34 32.68 14.28 -21.07
C THR A 34 32.33 14.40 -22.56
N GLU A 35 31.68 13.41 -23.14
CA GLU A 35 31.09 13.45 -24.50
C GLU A 35 29.93 12.40 -24.55
N GLY A 36 28.69 12.84 -24.87
CA GLY A 36 27.54 11.98 -25.06
C GLY A 36 26.60 11.86 -23.82
N THR A 37 25.62 10.95 -23.90
CA THR A 37 24.66 10.71 -22.85
C THR A 37 25.32 10.01 -21.65
N SER A 38 25.11 10.54 -20.44
CA SER A 38 25.71 9.94 -19.24
C SER A 38 25.09 8.54 -18.96
N PRO A 39 25.86 7.61 -18.34
CA PRO A 39 25.32 6.31 -17.96
C PRO A 39 24.05 6.40 -17.07
N VAL A 40 23.99 7.42 -16.22
CA VAL A 40 22.83 7.70 -15.37
C VAL A 40 21.61 8.09 -16.20
N GLU A 41 21.80 8.90 -17.23
CA GLU A 41 20.71 9.28 -18.16
C GLU A 41 20.22 8.08 -18.95
N LEU A 42 21.12 7.24 -19.46
CA LEU A 42 20.73 6.02 -20.17
C LEU A 42 19.89 5.09 -19.30
N VAL A 43 20.32 4.85 -18.05
CA VAL A 43 19.55 4.02 -17.10
C VAL A 43 18.22 4.68 -16.73
N THR A 44 18.21 6.01 -16.59
CA THR A 44 16.98 6.77 -16.33
C THR A 44 15.99 6.62 -17.48
N GLN A 45 16.46 6.78 -18.73
CA GLN A 45 15.63 6.59 -19.93
C GLN A 45 15.10 5.16 -20.04
N LEU A 46 15.96 4.15 -19.76
CA LEU A 46 15.52 2.76 -19.72
C LEU A 46 14.42 2.53 -18.69
N ALA A 47 14.58 3.05 -17.47
CA ALA A 47 13.58 2.94 -16.44
C ALA A 47 12.23 3.56 -16.86
N LEU A 48 12.27 4.75 -17.47
CA LEU A 48 11.08 5.41 -18.01
C LEU A 48 10.44 4.61 -19.15
N LEU A 49 11.26 4.06 -20.04
CA LEU A 49 10.77 3.28 -21.19
C LEU A 49 9.97 2.03 -20.78
N VAL A 50 10.36 1.39 -19.67
CA VAL A 50 9.60 0.26 -19.10
C VAL A 50 8.49 0.68 -18.14
N GLY A 51 8.20 1.97 -18.06
CA GLY A 51 7.14 2.53 -17.21
C GLY A 51 7.48 2.56 -15.72
N ALA A 52 8.75 2.41 -15.35
CA ALA A 52 9.19 2.54 -13.97
C ALA A 52 9.36 4.01 -13.54
N MET A 53 9.43 4.23 -12.24
CA MET A 53 9.68 5.54 -11.64
C MET A 53 11.15 5.62 -11.20
N PRO A 54 12.03 6.34 -11.91
CA PRO A 54 13.44 6.44 -11.55
C PRO A 54 13.59 7.28 -10.27
N VAL A 55 14.33 6.74 -9.31
CA VAL A 55 14.66 7.40 -8.04
C VAL A 55 16.17 7.43 -7.88
N ARG A 56 16.78 8.62 -7.87
CA ARG A 56 18.23 8.78 -7.66
C ARG A 56 18.52 8.92 -6.16
N MET A 57 19.50 8.18 -5.69
CA MET A 57 20.00 8.29 -4.31
C MET A 57 21.45 7.78 -4.24
N THR A 58 22.13 8.07 -3.13
CA THR A 58 23.46 7.46 -2.90
C THR A 58 23.32 5.99 -2.50
N PRO A 59 24.38 5.17 -2.63
CA PRO A 59 24.38 3.80 -2.14
C PRO A 59 23.99 3.71 -0.66
N GLU A 60 24.50 4.61 0.18
CA GLU A 60 24.20 4.64 1.62
C GLU A 60 22.74 4.97 1.90
N GLN A 61 22.17 5.91 1.13
CA GLN A 61 20.73 6.23 1.22
C GLN A 61 19.86 5.04 0.80
N HIS A 62 20.28 4.32 -0.26
CA HIS A 62 19.61 3.10 -0.69
C HIS A 62 19.63 2.05 0.42
N ASP A 63 20.81 1.77 0.98
CA ASP A 63 20.98 0.73 1.98
C ASP A 63 20.19 1.02 3.27
N ALA A 64 20.19 2.29 3.70
CA ALA A 64 19.37 2.73 4.82
C ALA A 64 17.87 2.58 4.50
N ALA A 65 17.42 2.97 3.32
CA ALA A 65 16.02 2.87 2.92
C ALA A 65 15.54 1.41 2.86
N VAL A 66 16.29 0.51 2.19
CA VAL A 66 15.89 -0.90 2.09
C VAL A 66 16.01 -1.66 3.41
N ALA A 67 16.86 -1.21 4.33
CA ALA A 67 16.89 -1.74 5.69
C ALA A 67 15.53 -1.54 6.39
N VAL A 68 14.94 -0.35 6.26
CA VAL A 68 13.65 0.01 6.88
C VAL A 68 12.46 -0.64 6.18
N VAL A 69 12.42 -0.61 4.82
CA VAL A 69 11.20 -0.99 4.08
C VAL A 69 11.21 -2.45 3.59
N SER A 70 12.31 -3.18 3.76
CA SER A 70 12.46 -4.53 3.21
C SER A 70 13.16 -5.49 4.18
N HIS A 71 14.42 -5.21 4.55
CA HIS A 71 15.27 -6.20 5.18
C HIS A 71 14.88 -6.48 6.63
N ALA A 72 14.72 -5.45 7.47
CA ALA A 72 14.26 -5.61 8.84
C ALA A 72 12.82 -6.14 8.93
N PRO A 73 11.84 -5.63 8.14
CA PRO A 73 10.50 -6.22 8.07
C PRO A 73 10.49 -7.72 7.73
N HIS A 74 11.37 -8.16 6.83
CA HIS A 74 11.47 -9.58 6.49
C HIS A 74 11.96 -10.42 7.67
N LEU A 75 13.02 -9.97 8.36
CA LEU A 75 13.51 -10.66 9.56
C LEU A 75 12.47 -10.69 10.68
N VAL A 76 11.76 -9.59 10.94
CA VAL A 76 10.68 -9.54 11.93
C VAL A 76 9.57 -10.52 11.55
N SER A 77 9.18 -10.56 10.28
CA SER A 77 8.22 -11.56 9.77
C SER A 77 8.69 -13.00 10.03
N ALA A 78 9.96 -13.30 9.74
CA ALA A 78 10.53 -14.62 9.98
C ALA A 78 10.57 -14.99 11.48
N LEU A 79 10.88 -14.02 12.35
CA LEU A 79 10.86 -14.22 13.81
C LEU A 79 9.45 -14.53 14.32
N VAL A 80 8.43 -13.83 13.83
CA VAL A 80 7.02 -14.09 14.17
C VAL A 80 6.60 -15.47 13.65
N ALA A 81 6.89 -15.79 12.39
CA ALA A 81 6.59 -17.09 11.80
C ALA A 81 7.28 -18.24 12.57
N GLY A 82 8.52 -18.01 13.02
CA GLY A 82 9.27 -18.96 13.82
C GLY A 82 8.59 -19.35 15.13
N ARG A 83 7.72 -18.52 15.69
CA ARG A 83 6.94 -18.87 16.90
C ARG A 83 5.88 -19.92 16.61
N LEU A 84 5.38 -19.99 15.37
CA LEU A 84 4.37 -20.97 14.96
C LEU A 84 4.93 -22.39 14.83
N ARG A 85 6.27 -22.54 14.70
CA ARG A 85 6.92 -23.88 14.56
C ARG A 85 6.63 -24.78 15.76
N ASP A 86 6.67 -24.20 16.96
CA ASP A 86 6.55 -24.94 18.20
C ASP A 86 5.15 -24.78 18.84
N ALA A 87 4.22 -24.07 18.17
CA ALA A 87 2.86 -23.89 18.61
C ALA A 87 2.02 -25.16 18.46
N ALA A 88 1.12 -25.40 19.41
CA ALA A 88 0.23 -26.55 19.35
C ALA A 88 -0.74 -26.48 18.17
N GLY A 89 -1.11 -27.64 17.61
CA GLY A 89 -1.96 -27.68 16.41
C GLY A 89 -3.34 -27.01 16.57
N HIS A 90 -3.87 -26.91 17.79
CA HIS A 90 -5.11 -26.17 18.05
C HIS A 90 -4.92 -24.67 18.04
N GLU A 91 -3.74 -24.15 18.41
CA GLU A 91 -3.37 -22.75 18.35
C GLU A 91 -3.22 -22.29 16.89
N VAL A 92 -2.48 -23.06 16.08
CA VAL A 92 -2.26 -22.76 14.67
C VAL A 92 -3.59 -22.75 13.88
N ARG A 93 -4.57 -23.57 14.28
CA ARG A 93 -5.92 -23.58 13.64
C ARG A 93 -6.68 -22.26 13.84
N LEU A 94 -6.33 -21.46 14.83
CA LEU A 94 -6.93 -20.14 15.04
C LEU A 94 -6.30 -19.05 14.16
N ALA A 95 -5.31 -19.39 13.34
CA ALA A 95 -4.60 -18.45 12.46
C ALA A 95 -5.54 -17.82 11.43
N GLY A 96 -5.86 -16.55 11.61
CA GLY A 96 -6.65 -15.72 10.70
C GLY A 96 -5.81 -15.00 9.64
N GLY A 97 -6.43 -14.01 8.95
CA GLY A 97 -5.78 -13.20 7.91
C GLY A 97 -4.56 -12.45 8.43
N GLY A 98 -4.65 -11.82 9.60
CA GLY A 98 -3.57 -10.99 10.14
C GLY A 98 -2.24 -11.73 10.29
N VAL A 99 -2.25 -12.96 10.85
CA VAL A 99 -1.01 -13.74 10.97
C VAL A 99 -0.50 -14.21 9.61
N ARG A 100 -1.38 -14.53 8.66
CA ARG A 100 -1.00 -14.89 7.28
C ARG A 100 -0.33 -13.72 6.57
N ASP A 101 -0.85 -12.52 6.72
CA ASP A 101 -0.32 -11.32 6.09
C ASP A 101 1.08 -10.97 6.64
N ILE A 102 1.25 -10.98 7.96
CA ILE A 102 2.54 -10.65 8.57
C ILE A 102 3.61 -11.72 8.30
N THR A 103 3.24 -12.99 8.17
CA THR A 103 4.18 -14.10 7.96
C THR A 103 4.40 -14.46 6.50
N ARG A 104 3.67 -13.87 5.56
CA ARG A 104 3.69 -14.21 4.15
C ARG A 104 5.10 -14.18 3.54
N VAL A 105 5.88 -13.15 3.85
CA VAL A 105 7.23 -12.99 3.29
C VAL A 105 8.26 -13.92 3.94
N ALA A 106 7.98 -14.52 5.08
CA ALA A 106 8.88 -15.44 5.78
C ALA A 106 9.14 -16.75 5.01
N ALA A 107 8.33 -17.06 3.99
CA ALA A 107 8.49 -18.25 3.15
C ALA A 107 9.57 -18.12 2.06
N SER A 108 10.33 -17.04 2.04
CA SER A 108 11.41 -16.81 1.07
C SER A 108 12.62 -17.68 1.33
N ASP A 109 13.47 -17.86 0.29
CA ASP A 109 14.69 -18.66 0.39
C ASP A 109 15.72 -18.08 1.38
N PRO A 110 16.12 -18.80 2.43
CA PRO A 110 17.09 -18.33 3.41
C PRO A 110 18.50 -18.08 2.83
N GLY A 111 18.88 -18.81 1.78
CA GLY A 111 20.18 -18.65 1.12
C GLY A 111 20.31 -17.26 0.48
N MET A 112 19.30 -16.85 -0.28
CA MET A 112 19.22 -15.51 -0.87
C MET A 112 19.26 -14.42 0.22
N TRP A 113 18.51 -14.60 1.30
CA TRP A 113 18.45 -13.62 2.39
C TRP A 113 19.76 -13.50 3.17
N ARG A 114 20.52 -14.59 3.29
CA ARG A 114 21.85 -14.55 3.87
C ARG A 114 22.77 -13.58 3.12
N GLU A 115 22.75 -13.61 1.80
CA GLU A 115 23.56 -12.70 0.95
C GLU A 115 23.12 -11.23 1.10
N ILE A 116 21.81 -10.99 1.02
CA ILE A 116 21.21 -9.65 1.19
C ILE A 116 21.58 -9.04 2.55
N LEU A 117 21.42 -9.81 3.61
CA LEU A 117 21.71 -9.35 4.98
C LEU A 117 23.20 -9.16 5.22
N SER A 118 24.06 -9.98 4.61
CA SER A 118 25.50 -9.82 4.69
C SER A 118 25.97 -8.48 4.09
N ALA A 119 25.37 -8.09 2.95
CA ALA A 119 25.71 -6.85 2.27
C ALA A 119 25.23 -5.59 3.02
N ASN A 120 24.14 -5.68 3.80
CA ASN A 120 23.53 -4.52 4.47
C ASN A 120 23.39 -4.69 6.00
N ALA A 121 24.26 -5.47 6.62
CA ALA A 121 24.15 -5.87 8.02
C ALA A 121 24.10 -4.70 9.01
N LEU A 122 24.89 -3.65 8.78
CA LEU A 122 24.99 -2.51 9.70
C LEU A 122 23.70 -1.70 9.77
N ALA A 123 23.12 -1.36 8.59
CA ALA A 123 21.88 -0.61 8.53
C ALA A 123 20.69 -1.43 9.07
N VAL A 124 20.62 -2.72 8.72
CA VAL A 124 19.59 -3.63 9.23
C VAL A 124 19.66 -3.77 10.74
N ARG A 125 20.86 -3.91 11.31
CA ARG A 125 21.07 -3.97 12.77
C ARG A 125 20.53 -2.73 13.47
N GLY A 126 20.72 -1.53 12.90
CA GLY A 126 20.19 -0.28 13.45
C GLY A 126 18.66 -0.34 13.59
N VAL A 127 17.96 -0.66 12.50
CA VAL A 127 16.49 -0.77 12.51
C VAL A 127 15.99 -1.84 13.48
N LEU A 128 16.68 -2.98 13.56
CA LEU A 128 16.30 -4.04 14.49
C LEU A 128 16.53 -3.65 15.96
N ALA A 129 17.51 -2.79 16.24
CA ALA A 129 17.73 -2.26 17.58
C ALA A 129 16.55 -1.37 18.03
N ASP A 130 16.01 -0.55 17.13
CA ASP A 130 14.83 0.27 17.41
C ASP A 130 13.60 -0.61 17.64
N VAL A 131 13.35 -1.59 16.75
CA VAL A 131 12.24 -2.56 16.91
C VAL A 131 12.35 -3.33 18.23
N ARG A 132 13.57 -3.69 18.63
CA ARG A 132 13.81 -4.34 19.92
C ARG A 132 13.45 -3.43 21.08
N ALA A 133 13.83 -2.15 21.03
CA ALA A 133 13.50 -1.19 22.09
C ALA A 133 11.98 -1.04 22.26
N ASP A 134 11.24 -0.98 21.14
CA ASP A 134 9.78 -0.92 21.16
C ASP A 134 9.16 -2.21 21.71
N LEU A 135 9.74 -3.38 21.38
CA LEU A 135 9.30 -4.67 21.90
C LEU A 135 9.56 -4.78 23.41
N ASP A 136 10.75 -4.37 23.88
CA ASP A 136 11.10 -4.33 25.30
C ASP A 136 10.14 -3.39 26.07
N ALA A 137 9.76 -2.25 25.46
CA ALA A 137 8.78 -1.32 26.02
C ALA A 137 7.37 -1.94 26.12
N ALA A 138 6.94 -2.68 25.09
CA ALA A 138 5.65 -3.38 25.11
C ALA A 138 5.62 -4.48 26.17
N ILE A 139 6.68 -5.28 26.27
CA ILE A 139 6.81 -6.33 27.30
C ILE A 139 6.74 -5.71 28.71
N THR A 140 7.49 -4.63 28.95
CA THR A 140 7.49 -3.93 30.24
C THR A 140 6.09 -3.39 30.59
N ALA A 141 5.39 -2.81 29.63
CA ALA A 141 4.05 -2.29 29.84
C ALA A 141 3.04 -3.39 30.21
N LEU A 142 3.17 -4.57 29.62
CA LEU A 142 2.31 -5.72 29.88
C LEU A 142 2.66 -6.44 31.19
N ASP A 143 3.91 -6.33 31.69
CA ASP A 143 4.39 -6.98 32.91
C ASP A 143 4.23 -6.09 34.17
N THR A 144 3.51 -4.98 34.09
CA THR A 144 3.29 -4.07 35.20
C THR A 144 2.45 -4.76 36.30
N PRO A 145 2.95 -4.91 37.52
CA PRO A 145 2.22 -5.54 38.63
C PRO A 145 0.92 -4.80 38.95
N GLY A 146 -0.17 -5.53 38.99
CA GLY A 146 -1.50 -5.02 39.36
C GLY A 146 -2.41 -4.63 38.20
N ALA A 147 -1.89 -4.01 37.13
CA ALA A 147 -2.59 -3.76 35.91
C ALA A 147 -1.60 -3.40 34.79
N PRO A 148 -1.79 -3.89 33.53
CA PRO A 148 -0.99 -3.47 32.38
C PRO A 148 -1.04 -1.95 32.16
N ASP A 149 0.08 -1.34 31.79
CA ASP A 149 0.13 0.05 31.31
C ASP A 149 -0.39 0.11 29.87
N LEU A 150 -1.71 0.16 29.74
CA LEU A 150 -2.37 0.16 28.43
C LEU A 150 -2.15 1.48 27.66
N ASP A 151 -1.93 2.59 28.32
CA ASP A 151 -1.64 3.89 27.68
C ASP A 151 -0.33 3.80 26.89
N ARG A 152 0.68 3.13 27.47
CA ARG A 152 1.96 2.90 26.79
C ARG A 152 1.81 1.94 25.60
N VAL A 153 1.00 0.89 25.74
CA VAL A 153 0.69 -0.03 24.63
C VAL A 153 -0.04 0.72 23.51
N GLU A 154 -1.02 1.55 23.85
CA GLU A 154 -1.78 2.36 22.89
C GLU A 154 -0.85 3.32 22.13
N ALA A 155 0.10 3.97 22.80
CA ALA A 155 1.09 4.84 22.16
C ALA A 155 1.92 4.10 21.09
N LEU A 156 2.36 2.86 21.36
CA LEU A 156 3.07 2.03 20.37
C LEU A 156 2.17 1.67 19.18
N LEU A 157 0.90 1.37 19.42
CA LEU A 157 -0.07 1.09 18.36
C LEU A 157 -0.32 2.33 17.48
N HIS A 158 -0.45 3.51 18.09
CA HIS A 158 -0.57 4.77 17.36
C HIS A 158 0.65 5.08 16.50
N ALA A 159 1.86 4.82 16.98
CA ALA A 159 3.07 4.95 16.18
C ALA A 159 3.03 4.02 14.95
N GLY A 160 2.53 2.80 15.10
CA GLY A 160 2.31 1.86 14.00
C GLY A 160 1.30 2.38 12.97
N VAL A 161 0.16 2.93 13.41
CA VAL A 161 -0.84 3.56 12.55
C VAL A 161 -0.24 4.71 11.75
N ALA A 162 0.49 5.60 12.42
CA ALA A 162 1.16 6.73 11.78
C ALA A 162 2.19 6.26 10.73
N GLY A 163 3.00 5.25 11.08
CA GLY A 163 3.96 4.65 10.16
C GLY A 163 3.29 4.03 8.92
N ARG A 164 2.18 3.31 9.11
CA ARG A 164 1.39 2.72 8.02
C ARG A 164 0.82 3.79 7.09
N GLY A 165 0.39 4.92 7.66
CA GLY A 165 -0.14 6.06 6.88
C GLY A 165 0.89 6.72 5.94
N ARG A 166 2.19 6.50 6.18
CA ARG A 166 3.26 7.01 5.30
C ARG A 166 3.52 6.14 4.06
N LEU A 167 2.98 4.93 4.01
CA LEU A 167 3.17 4.08 2.83
C LEU A 167 2.33 4.62 1.67
N PRO A 168 2.94 4.84 0.50
CA PRO A 168 2.18 5.22 -0.69
C PRO A 168 1.18 4.11 -1.06
N GLY A 169 0.11 4.49 -1.72
CA GLY A 169 -0.91 3.56 -2.21
C GLY A 169 -0.31 2.45 -3.08
N LYS A 170 -1.11 1.42 -3.38
CA LYS A 170 -0.69 0.18 -4.08
C LYS A 170 0.08 0.40 -5.40
N HIS A 171 0.05 1.58 -5.98
CA HIS A 171 0.66 1.91 -7.27
C HIS A 171 1.89 2.83 -7.16
N GLY A 172 2.42 3.09 -5.95
CA GLY A 172 3.68 3.81 -5.75
C GLY A 172 3.64 5.31 -6.07
N LEU A 173 2.51 5.83 -6.49
CA LEU A 173 2.31 7.26 -6.69
C LEU A 173 2.06 7.91 -5.33
N GLY A 174 2.75 9.01 -5.06
CA GLY A 174 2.47 9.88 -3.93
C GLY A 174 0.97 10.19 -3.86
N HIS A 175 0.48 10.84 -2.83
CA HIS A 175 -0.93 11.19 -2.69
C HIS A 175 -1.49 11.68 -4.03
N GLU A 176 -2.02 10.76 -4.85
CA GLU A 176 -2.89 11.15 -5.94
C GLU A 176 -4.05 11.86 -5.26
N GLU A 177 -4.18 13.16 -5.46
CA GLU A 177 -5.35 13.89 -5.03
C GLU A 177 -6.52 13.34 -5.83
N PHE A 178 -7.41 12.64 -5.16
CA PHE A 178 -8.64 12.18 -5.77
C PHE A 178 -9.73 13.21 -5.49
N VAL A 179 -10.38 13.64 -6.52
CA VAL A 179 -11.59 14.46 -6.40
C VAL A 179 -12.78 13.54 -6.41
N GLY A 180 -13.66 13.70 -5.42
CA GLY A 180 -14.95 13.03 -5.41
C GLY A 180 -15.90 13.72 -6.38
N VAL A 181 -16.23 13.07 -7.49
CA VAL A 181 -17.21 13.54 -8.45
C VAL A 181 -18.56 12.89 -8.15
N PRO A 182 -19.57 13.66 -7.73
CA PRO A 182 -20.91 13.11 -7.55
C PRO A 182 -21.54 12.86 -8.94
N VAL A 183 -21.97 11.63 -9.18
CA VAL A 183 -22.68 11.25 -10.41
C VAL A 183 -24.07 10.76 -10.03
N GLU A 184 -25.09 11.43 -10.50
CA GLU A 184 -26.47 10.98 -10.37
C GLU A 184 -26.76 9.93 -11.43
N HIS A 185 -27.30 8.80 -11.05
CA HIS A 185 -27.70 7.74 -11.97
C HIS A 185 -29.03 7.13 -11.54
N ALA A 186 -29.80 6.63 -12.50
CA ALA A 186 -30.93 5.76 -12.18
C ALA A 186 -30.39 4.46 -11.55
N ASP A 187 -31.13 3.87 -10.61
CA ASP A 187 -30.66 2.73 -9.78
C ASP A 187 -31.21 1.34 -10.25
N PRO A 188 -31.25 0.99 -11.55
CA PRO A 188 -31.47 -0.38 -11.96
C PRO A 188 -30.19 -1.21 -11.81
N PRO A 189 -30.31 -2.52 -11.54
CA PRO A 189 -29.17 -3.41 -11.38
C PRO A 189 -28.19 -3.35 -12.57
N GLY A 190 -26.89 -3.18 -12.28
CA GLY A 190 -25.81 -3.16 -13.30
C GLY A 190 -25.39 -1.79 -13.80
N GLN A 191 -26.11 -0.72 -13.57
CA GLN A 191 -25.74 0.63 -14.06
C GLN A 191 -24.46 1.15 -13.44
N LEU A 192 -24.20 0.90 -12.15
CA LEU A 192 -22.95 1.28 -11.51
C LEU A 192 -21.74 0.60 -12.17
N ALA A 193 -21.87 -0.66 -12.53
CA ALA A 193 -20.81 -1.40 -13.23
C ALA A 193 -20.55 -0.82 -14.64
N GLY A 194 -21.60 -0.45 -15.36
CA GLY A 194 -21.48 0.26 -16.65
C GLY A 194 -20.75 1.59 -16.50
N LEU A 195 -21.16 2.42 -15.54
CA LEU A 195 -20.55 3.72 -15.28
C LEU A 195 -19.05 3.61 -14.95
N ILE A 196 -18.65 2.62 -14.14
CA ILE A 196 -17.24 2.38 -13.80
C ILE A 196 -16.46 1.93 -15.06
N SER A 197 -17.08 1.11 -15.91
CA SER A 197 -16.50 0.69 -17.20
C SER A 197 -16.28 1.87 -18.14
N ASP A 198 -17.29 2.72 -18.31
CA ASP A 198 -17.23 3.90 -19.17
C ASP A 198 -16.15 4.89 -18.72
N VAL A 199 -16.03 5.11 -17.40
CA VAL A 199 -14.97 5.95 -16.85
C VAL A 199 -13.58 5.33 -17.07
N GLY A 200 -13.47 4.00 -17.01
CA GLY A 200 -12.24 3.27 -17.32
C GLY A 200 -11.83 3.37 -18.80
N GLU A 201 -12.79 3.33 -19.72
CA GLU A 201 -12.54 3.43 -21.17
C GLU A 201 -11.95 4.79 -21.59
N VAL A 202 -12.32 5.87 -20.92
CA VAL A 202 -11.72 7.19 -21.13
C VAL A 202 -10.39 7.40 -20.41
N GLY A 203 -9.83 6.34 -19.79
CA GLY A 203 -8.50 6.36 -19.16
C GLY A 203 -8.46 7.00 -17.78
N VAL A 204 -9.60 7.32 -17.19
CA VAL A 204 -9.68 7.92 -15.86
C VAL A 204 -9.53 6.85 -14.78
N LYS A 205 -8.61 7.06 -13.83
CA LYS A 205 -8.41 6.13 -12.71
C LYS A 205 -9.53 6.31 -11.67
N VAL A 206 -10.23 5.23 -11.36
CA VAL A 206 -11.21 5.18 -10.28
C VAL A 206 -10.59 4.50 -9.07
N LYS A 207 -10.52 5.20 -7.93
CA LYS A 207 -10.02 4.64 -6.66
C LYS A 207 -11.10 3.91 -5.87
N GLY A 208 -12.33 4.39 -5.98
CA GLY A 208 -13.47 3.84 -5.29
C GLY A 208 -14.76 4.53 -5.71
N ALA A 209 -15.87 3.87 -5.44
CA ALA A 209 -17.21 4.41 -5.64
C ALA A 209 -18.02 4.18 -4.35
N GLU A 210 -18.54 5.25 -3.76
CA GLU A 210 -19.43 5.19 -2.60
C GLU A 210 -20.85 5.46 -3.04
N GLN A 211 -21.73 4.47 -2.88
CA GLN A 211 -23.15 4.64 -3.16
C GLN A 211 -23.82 5.40 -2.02
N ARG A 212 -24.37 6.56 -2.31
CA ARG A 212 -25.19 7.35 -1.36
C ARG A 212 -26.62 7.37 -1.84
N ARG A 213 -27.56 6.97 -0.99
CA ARG A 213 -28.97 7.23 -1.24
C ARG A 213 -29.22 8.73 -1.10
N LEU A 214 -29.56 9.38 -2.19
CA LEU A 214 -30.12 10.74 -2.14
C LEU A 214 -31.56 10.63 -1.64
N VAL A 215 -31.77 10.95 -0.38
CA VAL A 215 -33.11 11.29 0.09
C VAL A 215 -33.43 12.67 -0.51
N ALA A 216 -34.24 12.69 -1.56
CA ALA A 216 -34.74 13.93 -2.12
C ALA A 216 -35.44 14.70 -1.00
N LYS A 217 -34.77 15.75 -0.47
CA LYS A 217 -35.45 16.77 0.31
C LYS A 217 -36.28 17.60 -0.68
N HIS A 218 -37.53 17.19 -0.88
CA HIS A 218 -38.48 18.07 -1.51
C HIS A 218 -38.61 19.29 -0.62
N ALA A 219 -38.24 20.45 -1.16
CA ALA A 219 -38.57 21.73 -0.57
C ALA A 219 -40.10 21.79 -0.48
N VAL A 220 -40.62 21.73 0.73
CA VAL A 220 -42.04 21.96 1.01
C VAL A 220 -42.26 23.47 0.88
N ASN A 221 -42.66 23.91 -0.31
CA ASN A 221 -43.42 25.13 -0.43
C ASN A 221 -44.89 24.71 -0.23
N GLY A 222 -45.45 25.23 0.88
CA GLY A 222 -46.79 24.88 1.29
C GLY A 222 -47.84 25.23 0.25
N GLN A 223 -48.38 24.20 -0.37
CA GLN A 223 -49.74 24.14 -0.87
C GLN A 223 -50.12 22.68 -1.17
N THR A 224 -51.28 22.31 -0.71
CA THR A 224 -51.97 21.02 -0.77
C THR A 224 -51.69 20.16 -1.98
N ASN A 225 -51.22 18.93 -1.76
CA ASN A 225 -50.92 17.99 -2.83
C ASN A 225 -51.84 16.75 -2.71
N GLN A 226 -52.76 16.62 -3.68
CA GLN A 226 -53.32 15.34 -4.04
C GLN A 226 -52.51 14.77 -5.21
N PRO A 227 -52.09 13.50 -5.18
CA PRO A 227 -51.36 12.91 -6.31
C PRO A 227 -52.28 12.69 -7.50
N ALA A 228 -51.89 13.18 -8.69
CA ALA A 228 -52.55 12.88 -9.94
C ALA A 228 -52.46 11.37 -10.23
N LYS A 229 -53.63 10.76 -10.54
CA LYS A 229 -53.73 9.38 -11.00
C LYS A 229 -53.02 9.28 -12.38
N GLY A 230 -51.90 8.50 -12.42
CA GLY A 230 -51.22 8.19 -13.69
C GLY A 230 -49.71 8.44 -13.70
N SER A 231 -49.07 8.82 -12.59
CA SER A 231 -47.63 9.00 -12.54
C SER A 231 -46.96 7.63 -12.37
N ALA A 232 -46.05 7.33 -13.31
CA ALA A 232 -45.09 6.22 -13.18
C ALA A 232 -44.33 6.31 -11.85
N TYR A 233 -44.03 5.16 -11.25
CA TYR A 233 -43.27 5.05 -10.00
C TYR A 233 -42.08 5.99 -10.00
N PRO A 234 -41.77 6.66 -8.87
CA PRO A 234 -40.57 7.49 -8.78
C PRO A 234 -39.38 6.60 -9.04
N VAL A 235 -38.61 6.91 -10.08
CA VAL A 235 -37.30 6.29 -10.31
C VAL A 235 -36.46 6.64 -9.09
N GLU A 236 -36.10 5.64 -8.29
CA GLU A 236 -35.15 5.87 -7.21
C GLU A 236 -33.83 6.33 -7.85
N MET A 237 -33.45 7.56 -7.59
CA MET A 237 -32.21 8.14 -8.04
C MET A 237 -31.14 7.82 -7.01
N GLY A 238 -30.10 7.10 -7.39
CA GLY A 238 -28.89 6.92 -6.63
C GLY A 238 -27.86 8.01 -6.98
N ALA A 239 -27.04 8.40 -6.05
CA ALA A 239 -25.83 9.13 -6.34
C ALA A 239 -24.62 8.29 -5.94
N VAL A 240 -23.65 8.23 -6.82
CA VAL A 240 -22.36 7.61 -6.58
C VAL A 240 -21.31 8.69 -6.52
N LEU A 241 -20.51 8.69 -5.46
CA LEU A 241 -19.32 9.52 -5.37
C LEU A 241 -18.16 8.71 -5.96
N ILE A 242 -17.70 9.07 -7.14
CA ILE A 242 -16.56 8.45 -7.81
C ILE A 242 -15.31 9.24 -7.47
N HIS A 243 -14.33 8.57 -6.85
CA HIS A 243 -13.04 9.16 -6.56
C HIS A 243 -12.11 8.96 -7.76
N ILE A 244 -11.86 10.03 -8.51
CA ILE A 244 -10.99 10.05 -9.68
C ILE A 244 -9.64 10.70 -9.35
N GLY A 245 -8.53 10.14 -9.89
CA GLY A 245 -7.21 10.75 -9.79
C GLY A 245 -7.12 12.01 -10.66
N ILE A 246 -6.51 13.06 -10.13
CA ILE A 246 -6.12 14.25 -10.88
C ILE A 246 -4.64 14.07 -11.21
N ASP A 247 -4.28 14.08 -12.50
CA ASP A 247 -2.89 14.13 -12.97
C ASP A 247 -2.35 15.55 -12.88
#